data_957ad637e2fa8f5772392a5cac0fee49
#
_entry.id   957ad637e2fa8f5772392a5cac0fee49
#
_cell.length_a   1.000
_cell.length_b   1.000
_cell.length_c   1.000
_cell.angle_alpha   90.00
_cell.angle_beta   90.00
_cell.angle_gamma   90.00
#
_symmetry.space_group_name_H-M   'P 1'
#
loop_
_entity.id
_entity.type
_entity.pdbx_description
1 polymer ?
#
loop_
_entity_poly.entity_id
_entity_poly.type
_entity_poly.pdbx_seq_one_letter_code
_entity_poly.pdbx_strand_id
1 'polypeptide(L)'
;MCRDLKASEIDVRVQSQKQSGVILLLYKNARVDMDILDEEYGKFGWQRKHEFKDGRLYCTVSVWDKEKAQWISREDVGTESNTEAEKGQASDSFKRACVNFGSGRELYTSPFIWVKASDYNADDKGKCKDAFSVNNIIIENKVIVGLEIKNDNSGKVVFTYGKCKGANKAQNSSDTKADKQTPIKEEKEPKTSSIAPLTYEQALEHKVEVTSLAGLTLREVYKTDRASVKIIYEQGCAKTRQAIDVIQAEIKKAKESKQ
;
A
#
# COMPACT_ATOMS: atom_id res chain seq x y z
N MET A 1 -4.73 -6.77 -17.84
CA MET A 1 -4.20 -6.75 -16.45
C MET A 1 -5.33 -6.29 -15.56
N CYS A 2 -5.59 -6.94 -14.43
CA CYS A 2 -6.71 -6.57 -13.56
C CYS A 2 -6.65 -5.08 -13.16
N ARG A 3 -7.83 -4.43 -13.11
CA ARG A 3 -7.97 -3.04 -12.67
C ARG A 3 -7.49 -2.82 -11.22
N ASP A 4 -7.36 -1.58 -10.83
CA ASP A 4 -7.10 -1.21 -9.44
C ASP A 4 -8.36 -1.41 -8.57
N LEU A 5 -8.15 -1.61 -7.26
CA LEU A 5 -9.24 -1.70 -6.29
C LEU A 5 -9.89 -0.32 -6.08
N LYS A 6 -11.21 -0.33 -5.90
CA LYS A 6 -11.98 0.84 -5.44
C LYS A 6 -11.89 0.93 -3.92
N ALA A 7 -12.06 2.12 -3.34
CA ALA A 7 -12.10 2.29 -1.89
C ALA A 7 -13.10 1.36 -1.18
N SER A 8 -14.28 1.14 -1.79
CA SER A 8 -15.33 0.25 -1.28
C SER A 8 -15.01 -1.24 -1.33
N GLU A 9 -13.94 -1.64 -2.01
CA GLU A 9 -13.48 -3.03 -2.17
C GLU A 9 -12.34 -3.37 -1.21
N ILE A 10 -11.90 -2.38 -0.43
CA ILE A 10 -10.80 -2.51 0.52
C ILE A 10 -11.35 -2.42 1.94
N ASP A 11 -11.23 -3.52 2.65
CA ASP A 11 -11.57 -3.60 4.06
C ASP A 11 -10.38 -3.18 4.94
N VAL A 12 -10.67 -2.68 6.14
CA VAL A 12 -9.67 -2.25 7.12
C VAL A 12 -9.88 -3.04 8.41
N ARG A 13 -8.80 -3.56 8.99
CA ARG A 13 -8.86 -4.22 10.30
C ARG A 13 -7.73 -3.79 11.21
N VAL A 14 -7.96 -3.86 12.50
CA VAL A 14 -6.89 -3.73 13.50
C VAL A 14 -5.98 -4.96 13.37
N GLN A 15 -4.71 -4.73 13.03
CA GLN A 15 -3.68 -5.75 12.96
C GLN A 15 -3.06 -6.00 14.33
N SER A 16 -2.73 -4.91 15.02
CA SER A 16 -2.20 -4.95 16.38
C SER A 16 -2.57 -3.69 17.14
N GLN A 17 -2.60 -3.80 18.46
CA GLN A 17 -2.92 -2.70 19.35
C GLN A 17 -1.83 -2.51 20.39
N LYS A 18 -1.52 -1.25 20.68
CA LYS A 18 -0.65 -0.80 21.78
C LYS A 18 -1.42 0.20 22.64
N GLN A 19 -0.89 0.51 23.82
CA GLN A 19 -1.51 1.50 24.71
C GLN A 19 -1.70 2.88 24.04
N SER A 20 -0.80 3.27 23.14
CA SER A 20 -0.83 4.58 22.46
C SER A 20 -1.66 4.62 21.17
N GLY A 21 -2.14 3.45 20.67
CA GLY A 21 -2.92 3.39 19.44
C GLY A 21 -2.97 2.02 18.78
N VAL A 22 -3.50 1.98 17.56
CA VAL A 22 -3.66 0.76 16.77
C VAL A 22 -2.95 0.86 15.42
N ILE A 23 -2.44 -0.29 14.96
CA ILE A 23 -1.96 -0.48 13.60
C ILE A 23 -3.11 -1.07 12.80
N LEU A 24 -3.42 -0.45 11.66
CA LEU A 24 -4.45 -0.93 10.74
C LEU A 24 -3.81 -1.62 9.55
N LEU A 25 -4.50 -2.65 9.04
CA LEU A 25 -4.14 -3.42 7.85
C LEU A 25 -5.25 -3.31 6.83
N LEU A 26 -4.89 -2.99 5.58
CA LEU A 26 -5.78 -3.06 4.43
C LEU A 26 -5.84 -4.50 3.91
N TYR A 27 -7.03 -4.96 3.57
CA TYR A 27 -7.21 -6.27 2.93
C TYR A 27 -8.43 -6.24 2.00
N LYS A 28 -8.60 -7.27 1.20
CA LYS A 28 -9.77 -7.45 0.33
C LYS A 28 -10.47 -8.76 0.60
N ASN A 29 -11.77 -8.79 0.35
CA ASN A 29 -12.55 -10.01 0.39
C ASN A 29 -12.28 -10.83 -0.90
N ALA A 30 -12.34 -12.16 -0.80
CA ALA A 30 -12.18 -13.06 -1.96
C ALA A 30 -13.27 -12.86 -3.04
N ARG A 31 -14.44 -12.31 -2.69
CA ARG A 31 -15.49 -11.99 -3.66
C ARG A 31 -15.08 -10.85 -4.59
N VAL A 32 -14.33 -9.89 -4.09
CA VAL A 32 -13.75 -8.81 -4.92
C VAL A 32 -12.86 -9.39 -6.03
N ASP A 33 -12.07 -10.43 -5.72
CA ASP A 33 -11.29 -11.12 -6.75
C ASP A 33 -12.15 -11.81 -7.79
N MET A 34 -13.27 -12.42 -7.39
CA MET A 34 -14.21 -13.04 -8.34
C MET A 34 -14.83 -11.99 -9.24
N ASP A 35 -15.28 -10.86 -8.68
CA ASP A 35 -15.88 -9.76 -9.46
C ASP A 35 -14.88 -9.19 -10.47
N ILE A 36 -13.62 -8.98 -10.07
CA ILE A 36 -12.55 -8.50 -10.95
C ILE A 36 -12.23 -9.51 -12.07
N LEU A 37 -12.19 -10.80 -11.76
CA LEU A 37 -11.98 -11.84 -12.76
C LEU A 37 -13.15 -11.94 -13.72
N ASP A 38 -14.39 -11.80 -13.25
CA ASP A 38 -15.60 -11.75 -14.07
C ASP A 38 -15.62 -10.53 -14.99
N GLU A 39 -15.20 -9.35 -14.48
CA GLU A 39 -15.09 -8.12 -15.26
C GLU A 39 -14.04 -8.23 -16.37
N GLU A 40 -12.87 -8.78 -16.08
CA GLU A 40 -11.72 -8.81 -17.00
C GLU A 40 -11.80 -9.94 -18.02
N TYR A 41 -12.22 -11.14 -17.59
CA TYR A 41 -12.19 -12.35 -18.42
C TYR A 41 -13.58 -12.88 -18.79
N GLY A 42 -14.64 -12.38 -18.15
CA GLY A 42 -15.99 -12.91 -18.25
C GLY A 42 -16.21 -14.11 -17.31
N LYS A 43 -17.46 -14.34 -16.92
CA LYS A 43 -17.86 -15.39 -15.95
C LYS A 43 -17.39 -16.81 -16.29
N PHE A 44 -17.16 -17.11 -17.56
CA PHE A 44 -16.70 -18.40 -18.05
C PHE A 44 -15.26 -18.37 -18.59
N GLY A 45 -14.59 -17.20 -18.51
CA GLY A 45 -13.24 -17.01 -18.98
C GLY A 45 -12.18 -17.28 -17.92
N TRP A 46 -12.57 -17.72 -16.74
CA TRP A 46 -11.64 -18.10 -15.67
C TRP A 46 -12.15 -19.29 -14.88
N GLN A 47 -11.25 -19.98 -14.22
CA GLN A 47 -11.54 -21.12 -13.33
C GLN A 47 -10.54 -21.20 -12.20
N ARG A 48 -10.89 -21.88 -11.10
CA ARG A 48 -9.98 -22.16 -9.99
C ARG A 48 -10.06 -23.61 -9.58
N LYS A 49 -8.92 -24.13 -9.09
CA LYS A 49 -8.80 -25.48 -8.52
C LYS A 49 -8.00 -25.37 -7.22
N HIS A 50 -8.46 -26.08 -6.19
CA HIS A 50 -7.70 -26.25 -4.96
C HIS A 50 -7.11 -27.67 -4.89
N GLU A 51 -5.88 -27.76 -4.45
CA GLU A 51 -5.14 -29.01 -4.32
C GLU A 51 -4.28 -29.00 -3.05
N PHE A 52 -4.27 -30.14 -2.32
CA PHE A 52 -3.29 -30.34 -1.27
C PHE A 52 -1.97 -30.84 -1.86
N LYS A 53 -0.86 -30.15 -1.54
CA LYS A 53 0.50 -30.51 -1.90
C LYS A 53 1.36 -30.38 -0.65
N ASP A 54 2.02 -31.46 -0.25
CA ASP A 54 2.89 -31.50 0.93
C ASP A 54 2.22 -30.94 2.22
N GLY A 55 0.95 -31.30 2.44
CA GLY A 55 0.18 -30.86 3.61
C GLY A 55 -0.29 -29.41 3.58
N ARG A 56 -0.15 -28.69 2.44
CA ARG A 56 -0.59 -27.31 2.27
C ARG A 56 -1.63 -27.20 1.16
N LEU A 57 -2.61 -26.33 1.35
CA LEU A 57 -3.63 -26.06 0.35
C LEU A 57 -3.17 -24.99 -0.63
N TYR A 58 -3.04 -25.38 -1.89
CA TYR A 58 -2.77 -24.49 -3.01
C TYR A 58 -4.05 -24.17 -3.77
N CYS A 59 -4.11 -22.97 -4.34
CA CYS A 59 -5.12 -22.58 -5.31
C CYS A 59 -4.46 -22.24 -6.64
N THR A 60 -4.85 -22.93 -7.69
CA THR A 60 -4.53 -22.57 -9.08
C THR A 60 -5.69 -21.77 -9.64
N VAL A 61 -5.45 -20.54 -10.07
CA VAL A 61 -6.36 -19.73 -10.87
C VAL A 61 -5.89 -19.77 -12.31
N SER A 62 -6.81 -20.04 -13.25
CA SER A 62 -6.54 -20.07 -14.69
C SER A 62 -7.45 -19.10 -15.38
N VAL A 63 -6.92 -18.33 -16.34
CA VAL A 63 -7.67 -17.40 -17.19
C VAL A 63 -7.45 -17.74 -18.65
N TRP A 64 -8.46 -17.56 -19.49
CA TRP A 64 -8.36 -17.81 -20.92
C TRP A 64 -7.75 -16.61 -21.65
N ASP A 65 -6.59 -16.81 -22.24
CA ASP A 65 -5.95 -15.83 -23.12
C ASP A 65 -6.48 -16.02 -24.54
N LYS A 66 -7.31 -15.06 -24.99
CA LYS A 66 -7.94 -15.12 -26.31
C LYS A 66 -6.94 -14.99 -27.46
N GLU A 67 -5.86 -14.22 -27.28
CA GLU A 67 -4.87 -14.00 -28.32
C GLU A 67 -4.02 -15.25 -28.55
N LYS A 68 -3.66 -15.93 -27.47
CA LYS A 68 -2.84 -17.15 -27.51
C LYS A 68 -3.65 -18.43 -27.60
N ALA A 69 -5.00 -18.33 -27.50
CA ALA A 69 -5.92 -19.46 -27.47
C ALA A 69 -5.51 -20.55 -26.45
N GLN A 70 -5.14 -20.12 -25.24
CA GLN A 70 -4.67 -21.05 -24.20
C GLN A 70 -5.06 -20.56 -22.79
N TRP A 71 -5.11 -21.50 -21.85
CA TRP A 71 -5.24 -21.21 -20.43
C TRP A 71 -3.90 -20.76 -19.84
N ILE A 72 -3.89 -19.63 -19.16
CA ILE A 72 -2.76 -19.13 -18.38
C ILE A 72 -3.06 -19.35 -16.90
N SER A 73 -2.23 -20.13 -16.22
CA SER A 73 -2.43 -20.52 -14.83
C SER A 73 -1.40 -19.86 -13.90
N ARG A 74 -1.85 -19.50 -12.71
CA ARG A 74 -1.01 -19.03 -11.59
C ARG A 74 -1.48 -19.73 -10.32
N GLU A 75 -0.51 -20.13 -9.50
CA GLU A 75 -0.76 -20.89 -8.28
C GLU A 75 -0.14 -20.16 -7.08
N ASP A 76 -0.80 -20.25 -5.93
CA ASP A 76 -0.22 -19.83 -4.65
C ASP A 76 -0.80 -20.64 -3.48
N VAL A 77 -0.08 -20.63 -2.36
CA VAL A 77 -0.43 -21.36 -1.14
C VAL A 77 -1.19 -20.46 -0.17
N GLY A 78 -2.16 -21.02 0.55
CA GLY A 78 -2.88 -20.34 1.62
C GLY A 78 -2.36 -20.68 3.00
N THR A 79 -2.54 -19.74 3.93
CA THR A 79 -2.33 -19.96 5.37
C THR A 79 -3.66 -20.14 6.07
N GLU A 80 -3.68 -20.96 7.13
CA GLU A 80 -4.85 -21.17 7.95
C GLU A 80 -5.24 -19.90 8.72
N SER A 81 -6.55 -19.69 8.92
CA SER A 81 -7.04 -18.64 9.80
C SER A 81 -7.24 -19.18 11.23
N ASN A 82 -7.15 -18.28 12.22
CA ASN A 82 -7.29 -18.65 13.62
C ASN A 82 -8.72 -19.11 14.02
N THR A 83 -9.74 -18.83 13.21
CA THR A 83 -11.15 -19.09 13.56
C THR A 83 -11.80 -20.15 12.70
N GLU A 84 -11.51 -20.21 11.41
CA GLU A 84 -12.04 -21.17 10.42
C GLU A 84 -10.88 -21.62 9.52
N ALA A 85 -10.06 -22.53 10.01
CA ALA A 85 -8.78 -22.90 9.40
C ALA A 85 -8.91 -23.26 7.91
N GLU A 86 -9.73 -24.23 7.56
CA GLU A 86 -9.87 -24.73 6.17
C GLU A 86 -10.46 -23.68 5.23
N LYS A 87 -11.53 -22.99 5.64
CA LYS A 87 -12.16 -21.94 4.84
C LYS A 87 -11.25 -20.74 4.68
N GLY A 88 -10.52 -20.37 5.74
CA GLY A 88 -9.51 -19.32 5.73
C GLY A 88 -8.39 -19.64 4.77
N GLN A 89 -7.85 -20.87 4.82
CA GLN A 89 -6.77 -21.33 3.94
C GLN A 89 -7.20 -21.35 2.47
N ALA A 90 -8.41 -21.84 2.17
CA ALA A 90 -8.94 -21.84 0.80
C ALA A 90 -9.15 -20.40 0.25
N SER A 91 -9.68 -19.52 1.08
CA SER A 91 -9.87 -18.10 0.70
C SER A 91 -8.54 -17.38 0.53
N ASP A 92 -7.56 -17.64 1.38
CA ASP A 92 -6.24 -17.01 1.33
C ASP A 92 -5.45 -17.46 0.09
N SER A 93 -5.39 -18.78 -0.18
CA SER A 93 -4.72 -19.32 -1.37
C SER A 93 -5.30 -18.74 -2.67
N PHE A 94 -6.63 -18.60 -2.76
CA PHE A 94 -7.28 -18.00 -3.91
C PHE A 94 -6.91 -16.51 -4.08
N LYS A 95 -7.02 -15.70 -3.01
CA LYS A 95 -6.64 -14.28 -3.05
C LYS A 95 -5.19 -14.09 -3.48
N ARG A 96 -4.28 -14.92 -2.97
CA ARG A 96 -2.86 -14.88 -3.30
C ARG A 96 -2.60 -15.27 -4.76
N ALA A 97 -3.28 -16.30 -5.28
CA ALA A 97 -3.21 -16.67 -6.69
C ALA A 97 -3.69 -15.51 -7.61
N CYS A 98 -4.75 -14.79 -7.21
CA CYS A 98 -5.27 -13.63 -7.95
C CYS A 98 -4.30 -12.45 -7.99
N VAL A 99 -3.48 -12.24 -6.94
CA VAL A 99 -2.43 -11.21 -6.93
C VAL A 99 -1.41 -11.44 -8.06
N ASN A 100 -1.17 -12.69 -8.46
CA ASN A 100 -0.28 -13.00 -9.58
C ASN A 100 -0.83 -12.53 -10.94
N PHE A 101 -2.15 -12.29 -11.05
CA PHE A 101 -2.80 -11.64 -12.19
C PHE A 101 -2.94 -10.12 -12.02
N GLY A 102 -2.48 -9.56 -10.90
CA GLY A 102 -2.50 -8.13 -10.60
C GLY A 102 -3.71 -7.66 -9.78
N SER A 103 -4.64 -8.55 -9.38
CA SER A 103 -5.77 -8.19 -8.53
C SER A 103 -5.33 -7.86 -7.09
N GLY A 104 -5.51 -6.62 -6.67
CA GLY A 104 -5.16 -6.15 -5.33
C GLY A 104 -3.67 -6.13 -5.02
N ARG A 105 -2.80 -6.12 -6.04
CA ARG A 105 -1.34 -6.05 -5.88
C ARG A 105 -0.92 -4.76 -5.18
N GLU A 106 -1.66 -3.69 -5.36
CA GLU A 106 -1.46 -2.38 -4.72
C GLU A 106 -1.52 -2.44 -3.19
N LEU A 107 -2.25 -3.39 -2.59
CA LEU A 107 -2.33 -3.53 -1.13
C LEU A 107 -0.97 -3.84 -0.48
N TYR A 108 -0.04 -4.45 -1.23
CA TYR A 108 1.33 -4.69 -0.77
C TYR A 108 2.19 -3.43 -0.71
N THR A 109 1.69 -2.31 -1.26
CA THR A 109 2.33 -0.99 -1.20
C THR A 109 1.70 -0.08 -0.16
N SER A 110 0.82 -0.63 0.70
CA SER A 110 0.15 0.13 1.76
C SER A 110 1.16 0.81 2.67
N PRO A 111 0.97 2.10 3.00
CA PRO A 111 1.77 2.75 4.01
C PRO A 111 1.53 2.12 5.38
N PHE A 112 2.43 2.37 6.33
CA PHE A 112 2.20 2.06 7.73
C PHE A 112 1.06 2.93 8.27
N ILE A 113 -0.05 2.31 8.67
CA ILE A 113 -1.25 3.01 9.11
C ILE A 113 -1.33 2.94 10.63
N TRP A 114 -1.08 4.07 11.29
CA TRP A 114 -1.17 4.22 12.73
C TRP A 114 -2.29 5.19 13.10
N VAL A 115 -3.20 4.75 13.99
CA VAL A 115 -4.26 5.58 14.56
C VAL A 115 -4.04 5.69 16.07
N LYS A 116 -4.01 6.93 16.58
CA LYS A 116 -3.77 7.22 17.99
C LYS A 116 -4.95 6.77 18.86
N ALA A 117 -4.69 6.44 20.11
CA ALA A 117 -5.72 6.04 21.07
C ALA A 117 -6.78 7.14 21.31
N SER A 118 -6.46 8.42 21.08
CA SER A 118 -7.41 9.55 21.15
C SER A 118 -8.43 9.58 20.01
N ASP A 119 -8.19 8.83 18.92
CA ASP A 119 -8.96 8.94 17.67
C ASP A 119 -9.93 7.76 17.47
N TYR A 120 -10.08 6.90 18.48
CA TYR A 120 -11.06 5.82 18.51
C TYR A 120 -11.59 5.55 19.93
N ASN A 121 -12.73 4.85 20.02
CA ASN A 121 -13.30 4.40 21.29
C ASN A 121 -12.72 3.04 21.68
N ALA A 122 -12.38 2.87 22.95
CA ALA A 122 -11.93 1.63 23.53
C ALA A 122 -12.96 1.04 24.50
N ASP A 123 -12.94 -0.27 24.71
CA ASP A 123 -13.69 -0.92 25.77
C ASP A 123 -13.00 -0.77 27.14
N ASP A 124 -13.63 -1.33 28.18
CA ASP A 124 -13.11 -1.28 29.56
C ASP A 124 -11.75 -1.96 29.73
N LYS A 125 -11.37 -2.82 28.78
CA LYS A 125 -10.06 -3.50 28.70
C LYS A 125 -9.08 -2.74 27.82
N GLY A 126 -9.46 -1.57 27.31
CA GLY A 126 -8.66 -0.74 26.42
C GLY A 126 -8.61 -1.23 24.96
N LYS A 127 -9.42 -2.24 24.57
CA LYS A 127 -9.45 -2.75 23.20
C LYS A 127 -10.27 -1.82 22.29
N CYS A 128 -9.74 -1.50 21.12
CA CYS A 128 -10.43 -0.71 20.10
C CYS A 128 -11.77 -1.36 19.70
N LYS A 129 -12.85 -0.61 19.81
CA LYS A 129 -14.21 -1.01 19.42
C LYS A 129 -14.64 -0.47 18.06
N ASP A 130 -13.96 0.56 17.59
CA ASP A 130 -14.38 1.23 16.37
C ASP A 130 -14.00 0.43 15.14
N ALA A 131 -14.85 0.54 14.12
CA ALA A 131 -14.59 0.08 12.78
C ALA A 131 -13.95 1.21 11.95
N PHE A 132 -13.17 0.83 10.95
CA PHE A 132 -12.50 1.75 10.05
C PHE A 132 -12.74 1.35 8.60
N SER A 133 -12.84 2.35 7.72
CA SER A 133 -12.99 2.16 6.29
C SER A 133 -12.07 3.08 5.50
N VAL A 134 -11.82 2.71 4.25
CA VAL A 134 -11.11 3.58 3.30
C VAL A 134 -12.05 4.69 2.85
N ASN A 135 -11.73 5.93 3.21
CA ASN A 135 -12.49 7.11 2.79
C ASN A 135 -12.12 7.52 1.36
N ASN A 136 -10.81 7.52 1.06
CA ASN A 136 -10.28 7.85 -0.26
C ASN A 136 -8.99 7.08 -0.51
N ILE A 137 -8.75 6.69 -1.76
CA ILE A 137 -7.52 6.04 -2.20
C ILE A 137 -7.13 6.51 -3.59
N ILE A 138 -5.84 6.77 -3.76
CA ILE A 138 -5.24 7.12 -5.06
C ILE A 138 -4.18 6.09 -5.36
N ILE A 139 -4.34 5.37 -6.47
CA ILE A 139 -3.44 4.32 -6.94
C ILE A 139 -2.86 4.75 -8.27
N GLU A 140 -1.55 4.67 -8.42
CA GLU A 140 -0.84 4.93 -9.67
C GLU A 140 0.14 3.79 -9.94
N ASN A 141 0.02 3.15 -11.10
CA ASN A 141 0.86 2.02 -11.49
C ASN A 141 0.91 0.90 -10.44
N LYS A 142 -0.25 0.52 -9.87
CA LYS A 142 -0.36 -0.48 -8.80
C LYS A 142 0.35 -0.10 -7.49
N VAL A 143 0.57 1.21 -7.26
CA VAL A 143 1.15 1.74 -6.02
C VAL A 143 0.16 2.70 -5.36
N ILE A 144 -0.09 2.54 -4.07
CA ILE A 144 -0.91 3.48 -3.29
C ILE A 144 -0.09 4.76 -3.06
N VAL A 145 -0.48 5.85 -3.73
CA VAL A 145 0.16 7.16 -3.62
C VAL A 145 -0.63 8.15 -2.77
N GLY A 146 -1.88 7.82 -2.43
CA GLY A 146 -2.73 8.57 -1.51
C GLY A 146 -3.70 7.64 -0.80
N LEU A 147 -3.95 7.88 0.50
CA LEU A 147 -4.87 7.10 1.31
C LEU A 147 -5.46 7.94 2.43
N GLU A 148 -6.77 7.82 2.62
CA GLU A 148 -7.48 8.33 3.80
C GLU A 148 -8.26 7.20 4.45
N ILE A 149 -8.11 7.07 5.77
CA ILE A 149 -8.90 6.14 6.59
C ILE A 149 -9.84 6.94 7.48
N LYS A 150 -11.08 6.52 7.50
CA LYS A 150 -12.15 7.09 8.32
C LYS A 150 -12.48 6.12 9.45
N ASN A 151 -12.72 6.67 10.62
CA ASN A 151 -13.37 5.97 11.73
C ASN A 151 -14.89 5.99 11.47
N ASP A 152 -15.50 4.84 11.28
CA ASP A 152 -16.91 4.71 10.87
C ASP A 152 -17.89 5.13 11.98
N ASN A 153 -17.47 5.01 13.25
CA ASN A 153 -18.30 5.38 14.40
C ASN A 153 -18.37 6.91 14.59
N SER A 154 -17.25 7.60 14.41
CA SER A 154 -17.18 9.06 14.55
C SER A 154 -17.34 9.84 13.24
N GLY A 155 -17.24 9.18 12.11
CA GLY A 155 -17.22 9.78 10.78
C GLY A 155 -15.96 10.60 10.46
N LYS A 156 -14.97 10.65 11.36
CA LYS A 156 -13.76 11.47 11.21
C LYS A 156 -12.69 10.73 10.43
N VAL A 157 -11.94 11.46 9.58
CA VAL A 157 -10.71 10.97 8.97
C VAL A 157 -9.63 10.93 10.06
N VAL A 158 -9.10 9.73 10.34
CA VAL A 158 -8.11 9.46 11.40
C VAL A 158 -6.71 9.18 10.87
N PHE A 159 -6.58 8.98 9.56
CA PHE A 159 -5.29 8.80 8.90
C PHE A 159 -5.32 9.36 7.48
N THR A 160 -4.24 10.05 7.10
CA THR A 160 -4.08 10.61 5.74
C THR A 160 -2.64 10.43 5.27
N TYR A 161 -2.47 9.94 4.05
CA TYR A 161 -1.17 9.67 3.45
C TYR A 161 -1.07 10.23 2.02
N GLY A 162 0.13 10.62 1.63
CA GLY A 162 0.50 10.96 0.24
C GLY A 162 -0.34 12.09 -0.35
N LYS A 163 -0.84 11.91 -1.56
CA LYS A 163 -1.60 12.91 -2.32
C LYS A 163 -2.94 13.32 -1.68
N CYS A 164 -3.44 12.56 -0.71
CA CYS A 164 -4.63 12.96 0.06
C CYS A 164 -4.35 14.02 1.12
N LYS A 165 -3.10 14.25 1.54
CA LYS A 165 -2.74 15.26 2.57
C LYS A 165 -3.06 16.70 2.22
N GLY A 166 -3.43 17.00 0.98
CA GLY A 166 -3.78 18.35 0.51
C GLY A 166 -5.27 18.65 0.40
N ALA A 167 -6.14 17.63 0.41
CA ALA A 167 -7.56 17.78 0.13
C ALA A 167 -8.37 18.39 1.32
N ASN A 168 -7.89 18.27 2.54
CA ASN A 168 -8.61 18.71 3.76
C ASN A 168 -8.49 20.21 4.08
N LYS A 169 -7.89 21.05 3.23
CA LYS A 169 -7.87 22.53 3.42
C LYS A 169 -8.98 23.27 2.68
N ALA A 170 -9.83 22.59 1.90
CA ALA A 170 -10.80 23.23 1.00
C ALA A 170 -12.29 22.94 1.31
N GLN A 171 -12.62 22.30 2.43
CA GLN A 171 -14.04 22.07 2.80
C GLN A 171 -14.41 22.68 4.13
N ASN A 172 -14.39 24.01 4.20
CA ASN A 172 -15.22 24.82 5.09
C ASN A 172 -15.50 26.16 4.40
N SER A 173 -16.39 26.14 3.41
CA SER A 173 -17.28 27.28 3.06
C SER A 173 -18.20 26.89 1.91
N SER A 174 -19.50 26.75 2.24
CA SER A 174 -20.69 27.11 1.48
C SER A 174 -20.88 26.67 0.02
N ASP A 175 -21.90 25.84 -0.14
CA ASP A 175 -23.06 25.93 -1.06
C ASP A 175 -22.99 26.67 -2.41
N THR A 176 -23.54 25.92 -3.38
CA THR A 176 -24.35 26.33 -4.56
C THR A 176 -23.63 26.92 -5.79
N LYS A 177 -23.77 26.20 -6.85
CA LYS A 177 -24.42 26.37 -8.14
C LYS A 177 -23.65 25.88 -9.35
N ALA A 178 -24.41 25.14 -10.11
CA ALA A 178 -24.30 24.54 -11.41
C ALA A 178 -23.55 25.28 -12.56
N ASP A 179 -23.11 24.42 -13.50
CA ASP A 179 -22.98 24.61 -14.95
C ASP A 179 -21.92 25.57 -15.52
N LYS A 180 -20.97 25.00 -16.24
CA LYS A 180 -20.80 25.13 -17.67
C LYS A 180 -19.54 24.43 -18.22
N GLN A 181 -19.78 23.68 -19.29
CA GLN A 181 -18.80 22.99 -20.13
C GLN A 181 -17.81 23.91 -20.85
N THR A 182 -16.67 23.29 -21.20
CA THR A 182 -15.80 23.42 -22.42
C THR A 182 -14.55 24.29 -22.30
N PRO A 183 -13.48 24.03 -23.09
CA PRO A 183 -13.00 22.80 -23.77
C PRO A 183 -11.52 22.44 -23.51
N ILE A 184 -11.18 21.26 -23.99
CA ILE A 184 -9.88 20.59 -24.09
C ILE A 184 -8.81 21.49 -24.72
N LYS A 185 -7.64 21.61 -24.10
CA LYS A 185 -6.37 21.88 -24.77
C LYS A 185 -5.34 20.83 -24.34
N GLU A 186 -4.84 20.12 -25.35
CA GLU A 186 -3.66 19.29 -25.27
C GLU A 186 -2.47 20.09 -24.72
N GLU A 187 -1.83 19.57 -23.71
CA GLU A 187 -0.49 20.04 -23.35
C GLU A 187 0.42 18.85 -23.02
N LYS A 188 1.53 18.87 -23.69
CA LYS A 188 2.67 17.99 -23.82
C LYS A 188 3.16 17.33 -22.53
N GLU A 189 3.69 16.10 -22.70
CA GLU A 189 4.50 15.35 -21.72
C GLU A 189 5.52 16.23 -21.00
N PRO A 190 5.64 16.18 -19.66
CA PRO A 190 6.77 16.78 -18.98
C PRO A 190 7.94 15.80 -18.94
N LYS A 191 9.02 16.26 -19.51
CA LYS A 191 10.37 15.70 -19.48
C LYS A 191 10.79 15.32 -18.05
N THR A 192 11.49 14.20 -17.94
CA THR A 192 12.34 13.77 -16.82
C THR A 192 13.00 14.98 -16.14
N SER A 193 12.54 15.37 -14.95
CA SER A 193 13.22 16.36 -14.13
C SER A 193 14.45 15.70 -13.49
N SER A 194 15.63 16.08 -13.96
CA SER A 194 16.91 15.79 -13.31
C SER A 194 16.88 16.37 -11.88
N ILE A 195 16.92 15.50 -10.88
CA ILE A 195 17.10 15.91 -9.47
C ILE A 195 18.50 16.51 -9.37
N ALA A 196 18.62 17.75 -8.91
CA ALA A 196 19.91 18.42 -8.72
C ALA A 196 20.83 17.59 -7.80
N PRO A 197 22.15 17.54 -8.05
CA PRO A 197 23.08 16.76 -7.23
C PRO A 197 23.12 17.31 -5.79
N LEU A 198 22.90 16.41 -4.81
CA LEU A 198 22.97 16.73 -3.38
C LEU A 198 24.43 16.75 -2.90
N THR A 199 24.80 17.70 -2.06
CA THR A 199 26.08 17.65 -1.34
C THR A 199 25.99 16.64 -0.17
N TYR A 200 27.16 16.20 0.35
CA TYR A 200 27.21 15.26 1.46
C TYR A 200 26.50 15.75 2.73
N GLU A 201 26.65 17.04 3.06
CA GLU A 201 25.96 17.64 4.21
C GLU A 201 24.44 17.71 4.00
N GLN A 202 24.00 18.08 2.81
CA GLN A 202 22.58 18.08 2.46
C GLN A 202 21.97 16.67 2.50
N ALA A 203 22.74 15.65 2.10
CA ALA A 203 22.33 14.26 2.16
C ALA A 203 22.17 13.78 3.62
N LEU A 204 23.08 14.18 4.53
CA LEU A 204 22.99 13.85 5.95
C LEU A 204 21.79 14.51 6.66
N GLU A 205 21.42 15.73 6.27
CA GLU A 205 20.28 16.46 6.84
C GLU A 205 18.94 16.04 6.19
N HIS A 206 18.96 15.15 5.18
CA HIS A 206 17.75 14.66 4.55
C HIS A 206 16.91 13.84 5.56
N LYS A 207 15.64 14.24 5.74
CA LYS A 207 14.71 13.56 6.65
C LYS A 207 14.14 12.31 6.00
N VAL A 208 14.15 11.22 6.74
CA VAL A 208 13.56 9.96 6.34
C VAL A 208 12.04 10.10 6.30
N GLU A 209 11.42 9.65 5.22
CA GLU A 209 9.96 9.74 5.02
C GLU A 209 9.26 8.40 5.25
N VAL A 210 10.02 7.31 5.38
CA VAL A 210 9.52 5.94 5.46
C VAL A 210 10.03 5.23 6.69
N THR A 211 9.37 4.15 7.11
CA THR A 211 9.67 3.32 8.28
C THR A 211 9.32 3.96 9.63
N SER A 212 9.57 3.25 10.72
CA SER A 212 9.42 3.76 12.10
C SER A 212 10.37 4.92 12.45
N LEU A 213 11.30 5.23 11.54
CA LEU A 213 12.31 6.27 11.68
C LEU A 213 11.93 7.56 10.91
N ALA A 214 10.67 7.65 10.41
CA ALA A 214 10.20 8.83 9.70
C ALA A 214 10.30 10.09 10.57
N GLY A 215 10.88 11.14 9.98
CA GLY A 215 11.15 12.41 10.67
C GLY A 215 12.59 12.57 11.19
N LEU A 216 13.33 11.47 11.37
CA LEU A 216 14.76 11.52 11.68
C LEU A 216 15.57 11.90 10.44
N THR A 217 16.70 12.55 10.64
CA THR A 217 17.66 12.79 9.57
C THR A 217 18.46 11.52 9.25
N LEU A 218 18.97 11.39 8.02
CA LEU A 218 19.85 10.27 7.69
C LEU A 218 21.12 10.28 8.59
N ARG A 219 21.60 11.44 9.06
CA ARG A 219 22.68 11.56 10.05
C ARG A 219 22.34 10.80 11.33
N GLU A 220 21.14 10.95 11.86
CA GLU A 220 20.68 10.27 13.08
C GLU A 220 20.52 8.78 12.85
N VAL A 221 19.94 8.37 11.72
CA VAL A 221 19.76 6.94 11.36
C VAL A 221 21.13 6.24 11.25
N TYR A 222 22.10 6.85 10.57
CA TYR A 222 23.46 6.26 10.46
C TYR A 222 24.18 6.13 11.79
N LYS A 223 23.83 6.96 12.80
CA LYS A 223 24.39 6.89 14.16
C LYS A 223 23.68 5.86 15.05
N THR A 224 22.35 5.76 14.95
CA THR A 224 21.52 5.00 15.91
C THR A 224 21.06 3.65 15.39
N ASP A 225 20.73 3.55 14.10
CA ASP A 225 20.19 2.34 13.49
C ASP A 225 20.62 2.16 12.02
N ARG A 226 21.89 1.86 11.86
CA ARG A 226 22.50 1.67 10.54
C ARG A 226 21.92 0.47 9.76
N ALA A 227 21.33 -0.50 10.45
CA ALA A 227 20.74 -1.68 9.82
C ALA A 227 19.47 -1.31 9.00
N SER A 228 18.73 -0.30 9.46
CA SER A 228 17.53 0.18 8.78
C SER A 228 17.80 0.97 7.49
N VAL A 229 19.03 1.38 7.22
CA VAL A 229 19.39 2.16 6.01
C VAL A 229 19.00 1.40 4.73
N LYS A 230 19.15 0.06 4.70
CA LYS A 230 18.77 -0.76 3.56
C LYS A 230 17.26 -0.70 3.30
N ILE A 231 16.45 -0.80 4.34
CA ILE A 231 14.99 -0.74 4.26
C ILE A 231 14.55 0.67 3.81
N ILE A 232 15.20 1.71 4.36
CA ILE A 232 14.94 3.10 3.97
C ILE A 232 15.30 3.34 2.49
N TYR A 233 16.37 2.73 1.98
CA TYR A 233 16.74 2.80 0.57
C TYR A 233 15.71 2.13 -0.33
N GLU A 234 15.25 0.93 0.03
CA GLU A 234 14.26 0.16 -0.73
C GLU A 234 12.89 0.85 -0.77
N GLN A 235 12.46 1.44 0.33
CA GLN A 235 11.13 2.04 0.51
C GLN A 235 11.09 3.57 0.29
N GLY A 236 12.25 4.23 0.29
CA GLY A 236 12.36 5.69 0.19
C GLY A 236 12.09 6.23 -1.22
N CYS A 237 11.76 7.53 -1.30
CA CYS A 237 11.60 8.24 -2.56
C CYS A 237 12.94 8.41 -3.30
N ALA A 238 12.89 8.89 -4.55
CA ALA A 238 14.10 9.08 -5.37
C ALA A 238 15.14 10.01 -4.69
N LYS A 239 14.68 11.05 -3.98
CA LYS A 239 15.56 11.93 -3.20
C LYS A 239 16.23 11.23 -2.02
N THR A 240 15.50 10.37 -1.30
CA THR A 240 16.03 9.59 -0.17
C THR A 240 17.09 8.60 -0.65
N ARG A 241 16.85 7.91 -1.78
CA ARG A 241 17.84 7.02 -2.39
C ARG A 241 19.10 7.77 -2.81
N GLN A 242 18.95 8.89 -3.51
CA GLN A 242 20.08 9.76 -3.90
C GLN A 242 20.89 10.22 -2.70
N ALA A 243 20.24 10.63 -1.60
CA ALA A 243 20.93 11.04 -0.39
C ALA A 243 21.73 9.89 0.24
N ILE A 244 21.17 8.67 0.30
CA ILE A 244 21.88 7.48 0.80
C ILE A 244 23.06 7.13 -0.11
N ASP A 245 22.90 7.20 -1.44
CA ASP A 245 23.98 6.92 -2.39
C ASP A 245 25.17 7.88 -2.20
N VAL A 246 24.89 9.18 -2.02
CA VAL A 246 25.92 10.19 -1.73
C VAL A 246 26.66 9.88 -0.42
N ILE A 247 25.95 9.52 0.65
CA ILE A 247 26.55 9.16 1.95
C ILE A 247 27.41 7.90 1.81
N GLN A 248 26.93 6.88 1.12
CA GLN A 248 27.67 5.63 0.94
C GLN A 248 28.94 5.83 0.09
N ALA A 249 28.88 6.67 -0.94
CA ALA A 249 30.04 7.01 -1.77
C ALA A 249 31.16 7.69 -0.93
N GLU A 250 30.79 8.64 -0.05
CA GLU A 250 31.77 9.29 0.83
C GLU A 250 32.34 8.36 1.89
N ILE A 251 31.52 7.47 2.46
CA ILE A 251 32.00 6.45 3.41
C ILE A 251 33.02 5.51 2.73
N LYS A 252 32.79 5.16 1.46
CA LYS A 252 33.68 4.32 0.68
C LYS A 252 35.03 5.01 0.43
N LYS A 253 35.02 6.27 -0.04
CA LYS A 253 36.21 7.08 -0.25
C LYS A 253 37.04 7.23 1.04
N ALA A 254 36.39 7.50 2.17
CA ALA A 254 37.05 7.66 3.46
C ALA A 254 37.70 6.35 3.98
N LYS A 255 37.23 5.18 3.53
CA LYS A 255 37.87 3.89 3.84
C LYS A 255 39.07 3.63 2.94
N GLU A 256 38.98 3.97 1.65
CA GLU A 256 40.07 3.79 0.67
C GLU A 256 41.26 4.74 0.97
N SER A 257 41.01 5.91 1.54
CA SER A 257 42.08 6.85 1.93
C SER A 257 42.80 6.50 3.24
N LYS A 258 42.38 5.46 3.97
CA LYS A 258 42.99 4.98 5.23
C LYS A 258 43.73 3.65 5.07
N GLN A 259 43.79 3.09 3.88
CA GLN A 259 44.65 1.98 3.47
C GLN A 259 45.89 2.51 2.70
#